data_ba634bf6c093447e59d2fc4977ad6f10
#
_entry.id   ba634bf6c093447e59d2fc4977ad6f10
#
_cell.length_a   1.000
_cell.length_b   1.000
_cell.length_c   1.000
_cell.angle_alpha   90.00
_cell.angle_beta   90.00
_cell.angle_gamma   90.00
#
_symmetry.space_group_name_H-M   'P 1'
#
loop_
_entity.id
_entity.type
_entity.pdbx_description
1 polymer ?
#
loop_
_entity_poly.entity_id
_entity_poly.type
_entity_poly.pdbx_seq_one_letter_code
_entity_poly.pdbx_strand_id
1 'polypeptide(L)'
;MGDELSKLRRLQYHASRIPALDALEIFVPDGAPHDAELDEVQARTGSSRWYPVEGGHRVLVLFQGGAFNERRFTLRKGVWDHEHCKRCGDRIHPMTLCWVSTDSSYTILCAKCHVLVTETFWQRLLKKMGLPFTFPRT
;
A
#
# COMPACT_ATOMS: atom_id res chain seq x y z
N MET A 1 -13.51 7.26 14.14
CA MET A 1 -13.06 8.17 13.06
C MET A 1 -11.90 9.04 13.48
N GLY A 2 -11.97 9.73 14.60
CA GLY A 2 -10.86 10.54 15.10
C GLY A 2 -9.57 9.75 15.35
N ASP A 3 -9.68 8.50 15.77
CA ASP A 3 -8.53 7.66 16.09
C ASP A 3 -7.72 7.29 14.85
N GLU A 4 -8.37 7.00 13.72
CA GLU A 4 -7.67 6.66 12.50
C GLU A 4 -6.89 7.85 11.94
N LEU A 5 -7.51 9.02 11.92
CA LEU A 5 -6.86 10.24 11.48
C LEU A 5 -5.70 10.62 12.41
N SER A 6 -5.88 10.45 13.72
CA SER A 6 -4.81 10.68 14.70
C SER A 6 -3.63 9.77 14.49
N LYS A 7 -3.87 8.49 14.21
CA LYS A 7 -2.81 7.53 13.90
C LYS A 7 -2.04 7.95 12.65
N LEU A 8 -2.75 8.35 11.60
CA LEU A 8 -2.12 8.79 10.36
C LEU A 8 -1.27 10.06 10.58
N ARG A 9 -1.72 10.98 11.43
CA ARG A 9 -0.99 12.22 11.73
C ARG A 9 0.28 11.99 12.54
N ARG A 10 0.38 10.89 13.29
CA ARG A 10 1.56 10.57 14.09
C ARG A 10 2.69 10.01 13.23
N LEU A 11 2.39 9.52 12.04
CA LEU A 11 3.40 8.95 11.16
C LEU A 11 4.16 10.06 10.44
N GLN A 12 5.41 9.77 10.14
CA GLN A 12 6.21 10.60 9.26
C GLN A 12 6.20 9.99 7.88
N TYR A 13 6.16 10.83 6.86
CA TYR A 13 6.04 10.40 5.47
C TYR A 13 7.16 10.97 4.62
N HIS A 14 7.50 10.25 3.55
CA HIS A 14 8.37 10.77 2.50
C HIS A 14 7.65 10.66 1.16
N ALA A 15 7.95 11.58 0.26
CA ALA A 15 7.41 11.55 -1.09
C ALA A 15 8.02 10.39 -1.87
N SER A 16 7.21 9.71 -2.66
CA SER A 16 7.66 8.56 -3.42
C SER A 16 6.86 8.41 -4.71
N ARG A 17 7.46 7.74 -5.68
CA ARG A 17 6.80 7.30 -6.90
C ARG A 17 7.08 5.80 -7.03
N ILE A 18 6.07 5.00 -6.75
CA ILE A 18 6.22 3.55 -6.68
C ILE A 18 6.02 2.99 -8.10
N PRO A 19 7.02 2.29 -8.66
CA PRO A 19 6.85 1.64 -9.96
C PRO A 19 5.94 0.42 -9.85
N ALA A 20 5.47 -0.10 -10.98
CA ALA A 20 4.86 -1.41 -11.02
C ALA A 20 5.88 -2.44 -10.53
N LEU A 21 5.46 -3.30 -9.63
CA LEU A 21 6.33 -4.29 -9.02
C LEU A 21 5.95 -5.70 -9.44
N ASP A 22 6.83 -6.65 -9.18
CA ASP A 22 6.61 -8.05 -9.49
C ASP A 22 5.89 -8.74 -8.35
N ALA A 23 5.25 -9.86 -8.66
CA ALA A 23 4.58 -10.70 -7.66
C ALA A 23 4.83 -12.17 -7.94
N LEU A 24 4.75 -12.97 -6.90
CA LEU A 24 4.70 -14.42 -7.02
C LEU A 24 3.24 -14.86 -6.95
N GLU A 25 2.84 -15.71 -7.88
CA GLU A 25 1.49 -16.22 -7.97
C GLU A 25 1.42 -17.68 -7.59
N ILE A 26 0.40 -18.03 -6.82
CA ILE A 26 0.09 -19.41 -6.49
C ILE A 26 -1.43 -19.59 -6.44
N PHE A 27 -1.91 -20.79 -6.79
CA PHE A 27 -3.30 -21.17 -6.61
C PHE A 27 -3.46 -21.90 -5.28
N VAL A 28 -4.43 -21.46 -4.47
CA VAL A 28 -4.78 -22.11 -3.20
C VAL A 28 -6.17 -22.69 -3.33
N PRO A 29 -6.30 -24.03 -3.38
CA PRO A 29 -7.62 -24.64 -3.51
C PRO A 29 -8.46 -24.48 -2.24
N ASP A 30 -9.79 -24.46 -2.42
CA ASP A 30 -10.71 -24.40 -1.29
C ASP A 30 -10.50 -25.61 -0.37
N GLY A 31 -10.52 -25.36 0.94
CA GLY A 31 -10.31 -26.41 1.94
C GLY A 31 -8.88 -26.93 2.03
N ALA A 32 -7.93 -26.26 1.40
CA ALA A 32 -6.52 -26.65 1.48
C ALA A 32 -6.01 -26.57 2.93
N PRO A 33 -5.13 -27.50 3.33
CA PRO A 33 -4.49 -27.42 4.64
C PRO A 33 -3.59 -26.18 4.74
N HIS A 34 -3.22 -25.85 5.96
CA HIS A 34 -2.29 -24.76 6.23
C HIS A 34 -1.01 -24.90 5.40
N ASP A 35 -0.59 -23.81 4.77
CA ASP A 35 0.55 -23.77 3.87
C ASP A 35 1.67 -22.94 4.50
N ALA A 36 2.62 -23.61 5.14
CA ALA A 36 3.71 -22.95 5.84
C ALA A 36 4.64 -22.19 4.88
N GLU A 37 4.86 -22.71 3.67
CA GLU A 37 5.69 -22.04 2.68
C GLU A 37 5.04 -20.75 2.19
N LEU A 38 3.74 -20.77 1.93
CA LEU A 38 3.00 -19.57 1.55
C LEU A 38 3.04 -18.53 2.66
N ASP A 39 2.84 -18.95 3.91
CA ASP A 39 2.92 -18.05 5.06
C ASP A 39 4.29 -17.38 5.18
N GLU A 40 5.36 -18.15 4.98
CA GLU A 40 6.71 -17.63 5.01
C GLU A 40 6.94 -16.59 3.92
N VAL A 41 6.49 -16.87 2.70
CA VAL A 41 6.62 -15.94 1.57
C VAL A 41 5.83 -14.67 1.82
N GLN A 42 4.62 -14.79 2.34
CA GLN A 42 3.78 -13.63 2.68
C GLN A 42 4.42 -12.78 3.78
N ALA A 43 5.02 -13.42 4.77
CA ALA A 43 5.63 -12.72 5.90
C ALA A 43 6.84 -11.88 5.51
N ARG A 44 7.56 -12.27 4.44
CA ARG A 44 8.74 -11.53 3.98
C ARG A 44 8.43 -10.10 3.54
N THR A 45 7.29 -9.89 2.92
CA THR A 45 6.89 -8.58 2.41
C THR A 45 5.70 -7.99 3.14
N GLY A 46 4.91 -8.82 3.82
CA GLY A 46 3.69 -8.41 4.50
C GLY A 46 2.56 -8.01 3.57
N SER A 47 2.70 -8.24 2.25
CA SER A 47 1.71 -7.79 1.27
C SER A 47 1.30 -8.92 0.34
N SER A 48 0.01 -9.24 0.35
CA SER A 48 -0.57 -10.23 -0.56
C SER A 48 -1.97 -9.82 -0.96
N ARG A 49 -2.42 -10.34 -2.11
CA ARG A 49 -3.76 -10.11 -2.65
C ARG A 49 -4.38 -11.45 -3.00
N TRP A 50 -5.59 -11.68 -2.52
CA TRP A 50 -6.33 -12.93 -2.70
C TRP A 50 -7.53 -12.67 -3.59
N TYR A 51 -7.58 -13.38 -4.73
CA TYR A 51 -8.67 -13.25 -5.70
C TYR A 51 -9.46 -14.56 -5.77
N PRO A 52 -10.77 -14.55 -5.52
CA PRO A 52 -11.58 -15.77 -5.66
C PRO A 52 -11.62 -16.18 -7.12
N VAL A 53 -11.37 -17.46 -7.36
CA VAL A 53 -11.45 -18.09 -8.68
C VAL A 53 -12.16 -19.43 -8.51
N GLU A 54 -12.48 -20.08 -9.62
CA GLU A 54 -13.14 -21.38 -9.55
C GLU A 54 -12.27 -22.38 -8.79
N GLY A 55 -12.84 -22.96 -7.73
CA GLY A 55 -12.18 -23.99 -6.92
C GLY A 55 -11.20 -23.49 -5.88
N GLY A 56 -11.04 -22.18 -5.71
CA GLY A 56 -10.12 -21.66 -4.70
C GLY A 56 -9.79 -20.18 -4.86
N HIS A 57 -8.54 -19.84 -4.63
CA HIS A 57 -8.05 -18.46 -4.72
C HIS A 57 -6.75 -18.41 -5.52
N ARG A 58 -6.65 -17.37 -6.35
CA ARG A 58 -5.40 -16.95 -6.95
C ARG A 58 -4.76 -15.95 -5.99
N VAL A 59 -3.55 -16.26 -5.53
CA VAL A 59 -2.85 -15.43 -4.55
C VAL A 59 -1.65 -14.79 -5.21
N LEU A 60 -1.53 -13.48 -5.09
CA LEU A 60 -0.36 -12.72 -5.50
C LEU A 60 0.35 -12.21 -4.24
N VAL A 61 1.64 -12.52 -4.13
CA VAL A 61 2.48 -12.02 -3.03
C VAL A 61 3.50 -11.08 -3.63
N LEU A 62 3.62 -9.88 -3.08
CA LEU A 62 4.61 -8.92 -3.54
C LEU A 62 6.00 -9.55 -3.52
N PHE A 63 6.74 -9.41 -4.62
CA PHE A 63 8.07 -10.00 -4.76
C PHE A 63 9.12 -8.90 -4.82
N GLN A 64 10.09 -8.97 -3.93
CA GLN A 64 11.19 -8.00 -3.84
C GLN A 64 12.54 -8.62 -4.14
N GLY A 65 12.56 -9.69 -4.90
CA GLY A 65 13.78 -10.40 -5.26
C GLY A 65 14.07 -11.58 -4.33
N GLY A 66 15.12 -12.31 -4.64
CA GLY A 66 15.54 -13.47 -3.87
C GLY A 66 15.07 -14.79 -4.48
N ALA A 67 15.46 -15.88 -3.83
CA ALA A 67 15.10 -17.22 -4.29
C ALA A 67 13.66 -17.55 -3.88
N PHE A 68 12.98 -18.31 -4.71
CA PHE A 68 11.65 -18.84 -4.42
C PHE A 68 11.49 -20.22 -5.06
N ASN A 69 10.47 -20.96 -4.62
CA ASN A 69 10.20 -22.27 -5.14
C ASN A 69 9.45 -22.19 -6.48
N GLU A 70 10.19 -22.31 -7.57
CA GLU A 70 9.65 -22.19 -8.94
C GLU A 70 8.68 -23.31 -9.31
N ARG A 71 8.64 -24.41 -8.55
CA ARG A 71 7.69 -25.50 -8.77
C ARG A 71 6.30 -25.16 -8.26
N ARG A 72 6.22 -24.25 -7.29
CA ARG A 72 4.95 -23.86 -6.66
C ARG A 72 4.50 -22.47 -7.04
N PHE A 73 5.43 -21.52 -7.16
CA PHE A 73 5.13 -20.13 -7.43
C PHE A 73 5.56 -19.75 -8.83
N THR A 74 4.76 -18.90 -9.47
CA THR A 74 5.08 -18.34 -10.78
C THR A 74 5.39 -16.86 -10.64
N LEU A 75 6.53 -16.42 -11.17
CA LEU A 75 6.86 -15.00 -11.17
C LEU A 75 6.03 -14.28 -12.23
N ARG A 76 5.32 -13.25 -11.79
CA ARG A 76 4.55 -12.36 -12.66
C ARG A 76 5.15 -10.97 -12.61
N LYS A 77 5.70 -10.50 -13.72
CA LYS A 77 6.36 -9.21 -13.78
C LYS A 77 5.36 -8.09 -13.98
N GLY A 78 5.53 -7.01 -13.19
CA GLY A 78 4.76 -5.78 -13.35
C GLY A 78 3.28 -5.87 -13.01
N VAL A 79 2.83 -6.94 -12.38
CA VAL A 79 1.40 -7.13 -12.07
C VAL A 79 0.97 -6.43 -10.79
N TRP A 80 1.91 -6.09 -9.93
CA TRP A 80 1.63 -5.28 -8.75
C TRP A 80 1.66 -3.83 -9.17
N ASP A 81 0.59 -3.39 -9.81
CA ASP A 81 0.57 -2.18 -10.63
C ASP A 81 -0.22 -1.02 -10.00
N HIS A 82 -0.59 -1.14 -8.75
CA HIS A 82 -1.23 -0.05 -8.03
C HIS A 82 -1.17 -0.29 -6.53
N GLU A 83 -1.31 0.80 -5.79
CA GLU A 83 -1.52 0.78 -4.36
C GLU A 83 -2.81 1.51 -4.04
N HIS A 84 -3.24 1.45 -2.79
CA HIS A 84 -4.44 2.17 -2.34
C HIS A 84 -4.08 3.16 -1.25
N CYS A 85 -4.65 4.34 -1.34
CA CYS A 85 -4.51 5.34 -0.28
C CYS A 85 -5.16 4.82 0.99
N LYS A 86 -4.43 4.85 2.08
CA LYS A 86 -4.93 4.36 3.38
C LYS A 86 -6.14 5.14 3.87
N ARG A 87 -6.24 6.42 3.54
CA ARG A 87 -7.34 7.26 4.02
C ARG A 87 -8.58 7.19 3.13
N CYS A 88 -8.43 7.39 1.82
CA CYS A 88 -9.58 7.47 0.92
C CYS A 88 -9.86 6.21 0.12
N GLY A 89 -8.91 5.26 0.09
CA GLY A 89 -9.07 4.01 -0.65
C GLY A 89 -8.84 4.13 -2.16
N ASP A 90 -8.58 5.32 -2.67
CA ASP A 90 -8.36 5.51 -4.10
C ASP A 90 -7.09 4.80 -4.56
N ARG A 91 -7.11 4.36 -5.82
CA ARG A 91 -5.94 3.74 -6.44
C ARG A 91 -4.83 4.76 -6.64
N ILE A 92 -3.61 4.33 -6.36
CA ILE A 92 -2.41 5.08 -6.67
C ILE A 92 -1.70 4.31 -7.77
N HIS A 93 -1.73 4.83 -8.99
CA HIS A 93 -1.15 4.18 -10.16
C HIS A 93 0.37 4.24 -10.13
N PRO A 94 1.07 3.37 -10.90
CA PRO A 94 2.53 3.37 -10.92
C PRO A 94 3.10 4.75 -11.26
N MET A 95 4.18 5.11 -10.61
CA MET A 95 4.91 6.36 -10.79
C MET A 95 4.13 7.62 -10.47
N THR A 96 2.93 7.49 -9.89
CA THR A 96 2.18 8.64 -9.36
C THR A 96 2.77 9.06 -8.02
N LEU A 97 2.90 10.36 -7.82
CA LEU A 97 3.40 10.90 -6.56
C LEU A 97 2.50 10.48 -5.40
N CYS A 98 3.08 9.85 -4.41
CA CYS A 98 2.39 9.45 -3.19
C CYS A 98 3.30 9.68 -1.99
N TRP A 99 2.78 9.44 -0.80
CA TRP A 99 3.50 9.65 0.44
C TRP A 99 3.49 8.36 1.25
N VAL A 100 4.67 7.87 1.56
CA VAL A 100 4.86 6.57 2.23
C VAL A 100 5.41 6.82 3.63
N SER A 101 4.84 6.13 4.62
CA SER A 101 5.32 6.24 6.00
C SER A 101 6.75 5.73 6.12
N THR A 102 7.50 6.35 7.04
CA THR A 102 8.90 5.98 7.26
C THR A 102 9.06 4.80 8.23
N ASP A 103 7.97 4.39 8.87
CA ASP A 103 7.97 3.25 9.77
C ASP A 103 7.67 1.93 9.04
N SER A 104 7.57 0.83 9.79
CA SER A 104 7.31 -0.49 9.23
C SER A 104 5.85 -0.74 8.83
N SER A 105 4.94 0.21 9.06
CA SER A 105 3.53 0.02 8.76
C SER A 105 3.21 0.05 7.26
N TYR A 106 4.11 0.60 6.43
CA TYR A 106 3.92 0.75 5.00
C TYR A 106 2.59 1.43 4.67
N THR A 107 2.32 2.53 5.34
CA THR A 107 1.12 3.33 5.11
C THR A 107 1.36 4.28 3.93
N ILE A 108 0.47 4.25 2.95
CA ILE A 108 0.58 5.07 1.74
C ILE A 108 -0.61 6.02 1.66
N LEU A 109 -0.32 7.28 1.37
CA LEU A 109 -1.34 8.31 1.16
C LEU A 109 -1.18 8.91 -0.23
N CYS A 110 -2.31 9.17 -0.92
CA CYS A 110 -2.28 9.98 -2.12
C CYS A 110 -1.95 11.45 -1.75
N ALA A 111 -1.53 12.23 -2.72
CA ALA A 111 -1.11 13.61 -2.46
C ALA A 111 -2.21 14.45 -1.79
N LYS A 112 -3.44 14.27 -2.21
CA LYS A 112 -4.59 14.96 -1.62
C LYS A 112 -4.77 14.62 -0.13
N CYS A 113 -4.71 13.33 0.21
CA CYS A 113 -4.90 12.90 1.59
C CYS A 113 -3.70 13.24 2.46
N HIS A 114 -2.49 13.23 1.90
CA HIS A 114 -1.31 13.67 2.64
C HIS A 114 -1.46 15.13 3.09
N VAL A 115 -1.94 16.01 2.22
CA VAL A 115 -2.20 17.40 2.58
C VAL A 115 -3.20 17.47 3.74
N LEU A 116 -4.30 16.71 3.66
CA LEU A 116 -5.33 16.74 4.71
C LEU A 116 -4.82 16.19 6.04
N VAL A 117 -3.99 15.16 6.01
CA VAL A 117 -3.44 14.53 7.22
C VAL A 117 -2.42 15.42 7.90
N THR A 118 -1.59 16.11 7.12
CA THR A 118 -0.51 16.94 7.65
C THR A 118 -0.91 18.40 7.90
N GLU A 119 -2.12 18.78 7.55
CA GLU A 119 -2.63 20.12 7.74
C GLU A 119 -2.70 20.48 9.23
N THR A 120 -2.07 21.61 9.60
CA THR A 120 -2.07 22.08 10.98
C THR A 120 -3.39 22.77 11.33
N PHE A 121 -3.63 22.96 12.63
CA PHE A 121 -4.79 23.71 13.11
C PHE A 121 -4.87 25.11 12.47
N TRP A 122 -3.74 25.82 12.43
CA TRP A 122 -3.69 27.15 11.86
C TRP A 122 -4.01 27.16 10.36
N GLN A 123 -3.48 26.19 9.64
CA GLN A 123 -3.76 26.06 8.21
C GLN A 123 -5.25 25.82 7.96
N ARG A 124 -5.87 24.97 8.76
CA ARG A 124 -7.33 24.71 8.64
C ARG A 124 -8.14 25.94 8.97
N LEU A 125 -7.73 26.70 9.99
CA LEU A 125 -8.41 27.93 10.36
C LEU A 125 -8.35 28.96 9.24
N LEU A 126 -7.17 29.15 8.65
CA LEU A 126 -6.99 30.08 7.53
C LEU A 126 -7.88 29.70 6.35
N LYS A 127 -7.98 28.41 6.01
CA LYS A 127 -8.87 27.94 4.97
C LYS A 127 -10.33 28.30 5.25
N LYS A 128 -10.79 28.07 6.47
CA LYS A 128 -12.17 28.40 6.87
C LYS A 128 -12.47 29.88 6.78
N MET A 129 -11.47 30.70 7.01
CA MET A 129 -11.59 32.17 6.93
C MET A 129 -11.46 32.69 5.51
N GLY A 130 -11.22 31.82 4.51
CA GLY A 130 -11.03 32.21 3.12
C GLY A 130 -9.73 32.94 2.86
N LEU A 131 -8.76 32.83 3.75
CA LEU A 131 -7.45 33.45 3.60
C LEU A 131 -6.53 32.58 2.74
N PRO A 132 -5.65 33.20 1.94
CA PRO A 132 -4.71 32.44 1.12
C PRO A 132 -3.75 31.66 1.99
N PHE A 133 -3.51 30.42 1.59
CA PHE A 133 -2.58 29.54 2.27
C PHE A 133 -1.74 28.80 1.24
N THR A 134 -0.42 28.83 1.43
CA THR A 134 0.51 28.12 0.57
C THR A 134 1.27 27.10 1.40
N PHE A 135 1.21 25.81 1.01
CA PHE A 135 2.04 24.81 1.64
C PHE A 135 3.51 25.05 1.27
N PRO A 136 4.44 24.91 2.22
CA PRO A 136 5.85 24.92 1.87
C PRO A 136 6.12 23.77 0.91
N ARG A 137 6.75 24.08 -0.22
CA ARG A 137 7.17 23.07 -1.17
C ARG A 137 8.47 22.45 -0.70
N THR A 138 8.46 21.16 -0.54
CA THR A 138 9.67 20.40 -0.22
C THR A 138 10.18 19.69 -1.45
#